data_2b83971142e136c1e129ef5cc0ec5457
#
_entry.id   2b83971142e136c1e129ef5cc0ec5457
#
_cell.length_a   1.000
_cell.length_b   1.000
_cell.length_c   1.000
_cell.angle_alpha   90.00
_cell.angle_beta   90.00
_cell.angle_gamma   90.00
#
_symmetry.space_group_name_H-M   'P 1'
#
loop_
_entity.id
_entity.type
_entity.pdbx_description
1 polymer ?
#
loop_
_entity_poly.entity_id
_entity_poly.type
_entity_poly.pdbx_seq_one_letter_code
_entity_poly.pdbx_strand_id
1 'polypeptide(L)'
;MNQIDYYQAKLDFEIDSAELFAALQADQRKLVVVDARPAAAYAKEHIPAAINLPYSNMSNAMVRKLDSDKLYVCYCDGVGSNASTKGAFNLASLGFEVVELRGGLDGWKHDGYTTETTHDASSSA
;
A
#
# COMPACT_ATOMS: atom_id res chain seq x y z
N MET A 1 20.38 -13.24 10.00
CA MET A 1 19.69 -13.56 8.74
C MET A 1 20.72 -13.81 7.65
N ASN A 2 20.67 -14.96 7.00
CA ASN A 2 21.54 -15.23 5.85
C ASN A 2 20.83 -14.76 4.57
N GLN A 3 21.53 -14.87 3.43
CA GLN A 3 20.95 -14.35 2.19
C GLN A 3 19.76 -15.18 1.71
N ILE A 4 19.71 -16.48 2.02
CA ILE A 4 18.54 -17.29 1.65
C ILE A 4 17.31 -16.79 2.40
N ASP A 5 17.44 -16.52 3.69
CA ASP A 5 16.34 -15.98 4.51
C ASP A 5 15.89 -14.63 3.99
N TYR A 6 16.84 -13.79 3.58
CA TYR A 6 16.54 -12.47 3.05
C TYR A 6 15.69 -12.56 1.78
N TYR A 7 16.13 -13.37 0.81
CA TYR A 7 15.38 -13.49 -0.44
C TYR A 7 14.04 -14.19 -0.26
N GLN A 8 14.00 -15.18 0.64
CA GLN A 8 12.72 -15.81 0.99
C GLN A 8 11.76 -14.77 1.58
N ALA A 9 12.24 -13.90 2.44
CA ALA A 9 11.43 -12.85 3.03
C ALA A 9 10.89 -11.88 1.95
N LYS A 10 11.74 -11.52 0.96
CA LYS A 10 11.26 -10.68 -0.14
C LYS A 10 10.15 -11.37 -0.93
N LEU A 11 10.29 -12.65 -1.21
CA LEU A 11 9.25 -13.41 -1.91
C LEU A 11 7.96 -13.50 -1.11
N ASP A 12 8.07 -13.63 0.21
CA ASP A 12 6.92 -13.79 1.10
C ASP A 12 6.19 -12.48 1.37
N PHE A 13 6.91 -11.34 1.39
CA PHE A 13 6.38 -10.07 1.87
C PHE A 13 6.32 -8.96 0.83
N GLU A 14 6.62 -9.27 -0.43
CA GLU A 14 6.47 -8.33 -1.55
C GLU A 14 5.61 -8.96 -2.63
N ILE A 15 4.78 -8.13 -3.26
CA ILE A 15 4.02 -8.54 -4.44
C ILE A 15 4.25 -7.52 -5.55
N ASP A 16 4.00 -7.91 -6.79
CA ASP A 16 4.11 -7.00 -7.93
C ASP A 16 2.74 -6.44 -8.33
N SER A 17 2.74 -5.52 -9.29
CA SER A 17 1.50 -4.87 -9.74
C SER A 17 0.51 -5.85 -10.33
N ALA A 18 0.96 -6.83 -11.10
CA ALA A 18 0.09 -7.83 -11.71
C ALA A 18 -0.59 -8.69 -10.63
N GLU A 19 0.16 -9.08 -9.61
CA GLU A 19 -0.38 -9.85 -8.49
C GLU A 19 -1.43 -9.04 -7.72
N LEU A 20 -1.15 -7.76 -7.46
CA LEU A 20 -2.12 -6.91 -6.78
C LEU A 20 -3.38 -6.72 -7.62
N PHE A 21 -3.22 -6.45 -8.91
CA PHE A 21 -4.37 -6.28 -9.80
C PHE A 21 -5.26 -7.52 -9.80
N ALA A 22 -4.66 -8.70 -9.94
CA ALA A 22 -5.40 -9.96 -9.93
C ALA A 22 -6.13 -10.17 -8.60
N ALA A 23 -5.47 -9.87 -7.47
CA ALA A 23 -6.07 -10.02 -6.15
C ALA A 23 -7.27 -9.08 -5.97
N LEU A 24 -7.18 -7.85 -6.45
CA LEU A 24 -8.29 -6.89 -6.39
C LEU A 24 -9.49 -7.34 -7.25
N GLN A 25 -9.23 -8.01 -8.39
CA GLN A 25 -10.30 -8.54 -9.22
C GLN A 25 -10.98 -9.75 -8.59
N ALA A 26 -10.23 -10.54 -7.81
CA ALA A 26 -10.75 -11.78 -7.23
C ALA A 26 -11.64 -11.53 -6.01
N ASP A 27 -11.13 -10.85 -4.97
CA ASP A 27 -11.90 -10.59 -3.77
C ASP A 27 -11.35 -9.38 -3.01
N GLN A 28 -11.92 -8.23 -3.27
CA GLN A 28 -11.51 -6.97 -2.64
C GLN A 28 -11.76 -6.93 -1.14
N ARG A 29 -12.64 -7.79 -0.62
CA ARG A 29 -13.01 -7.76 0.80
C ARG A 29 -11.90 -8.26 1.71
N LYS A 30 -10.96 -9.03 1.17
CA LYS A 30 -9.86 -9.61 1.95
C LYS A 30 -8.60 -8.76 1.92
N LEU A 31 -8.62 -7.67 1.18
CA LEU A 31 -7.44 -6.91 0.86
C LEU A 31 -7.69 -5.43 1.10
N VAL A 32 -6.74 -4.75 1.70
CA VAL A 32 -6.75 -3.28 1.84
C VAL A 32 -5.46 -2.73 1.27
N VAL A 33 -5.57 -1.90 0.26
CA VAL A 33 -4.40 -1.21 -0.31
C VAL A 33 -4.17 0.07 0.46
N VAL A 34 -2.95 0.26 0.95
CA VAL A 34 -2.57 1.40 1.79
C VAL A 34 -1.55 2.26 1.06
N ASP A 35 -1.94 3.49 0.77
CA ASP A 35 -1.02 4.50 0.27
C ASP A 35 -0.33 5.15 1.46
N ALA A 36 0.96 4.88 1.62
CA ALA A 36 1.75 5.35 2.76
C ALA A 36 2.36 6.73 2.54
N ARG A 37 2.04 7.39 1.42
CA ARG A 37 2.54 8.72 1.09
C ARG A 37 1.74 9.80 1.81
N PRO A 38 2.25 11.05 1.82
CA PRO A 38 1.47 12.17 2.35
C PRO A 38 0.14 12.36 1.63
N ALA A 39 -0.84 12.94 2.33
CA ALA A 39 -2.19 13.11 1.82
C ALA A 39 -2.25 13.87 0.48
N ALA A 40 -1.39 14.86 0.29
CA ALA A 40 -1.36 15.64 -0.94
C ALA A 40 -0.98 14.78 -2.15
N ALA A 41 -0.04 13.85 -1.98
CA ALA A 41 0.36 12.93 -3.05
C ALA A 41 -0.77 11.96 -3.38
N TYR A 42 -1.41 11.42 -2.36
CA TYR A 42 -2.57 10.53 -2.53
C TYR A 42 -3.70 11.23 -3.31
N ALA A 43 -4.00 12.47 -2.94
CA ALA A 43 -5.09 13.20 -3.59
C ALA A 43 -4.84 13.43 -5.07
N LYS A 44 -3.58 13.64 -5.46
CA LYS A 44 -3.23 13.86 -6.87
C LYS A 44 -3.40 12.60 -7.71
N GLU A 45 -3.01 11.47 -7.17
CA GLU A 45 -3.06 10.21 -7.91
C GLU A 45 -2.81 9.05 -6.96
N HIS A 46 -3.62 8.01 -7.03
CA HIS A 46 -3.45 6.82 -6.20
C HIS A 46 -4.03 5.59 -6.90
N ILE A 47 -3.65 4.42 -6.42
CA ILE A 47 -4.19 3.15 -6.90
C ILE A 47 -5.67 3.07 -6.52
N PRO A 48 -6.56 2.64 -7.43
CA PRO A 48 -7.98 2.50 -7.13
C PRO A 48 -8.23 1.68 -5.87
N ALA A 49 -9.19 2.10 -5.07
CA ALA A 49 -9.58 1.48 -3.80
C ALA A 49 -8.57 1.66 -2.67
N ALA A 50 -7.44 2.31 -2.89
CA ALA A 50 -6.46 2.55 -1.83
C ALA A 50 -7.00 3.52 -0.78
N ILE A 51 -6.66 3.27 0.48
CA ILE A 51 -6.85 4.25 1.54
C ILE A 51 -5.53 4.97 1.78
N ASN A 52 -5.61 6.21 2.24
CA ASN A 52 -4.41 6.97 2.55
C ASN A 52 -4.10 6.86 4.04
N LEU A 53 -2.96 6.28 4.34
CA LEU A 53 -2.48 6.16 5.71
C LEU A 53 -0.98 6.44 5.71
N PRO A 54 -0.58 7.72 5.74
CA PRO A 54 0.83 8.10 5.75
C PRO A 54 1.57 7.40 6.88
N TYR A 55 2.76 6.88 6.59
CA TYR A 55 3.49 6.10 7.60
C TYR A 55 3.76 6.91 8.88
N SER A 56 3.91 8.22 8.76
CA SER A 56 4.18 9.11 9.89
C SER A 56 2.96 9.29 10.81
N ASN A 57 1.77 8.94 10.34
CA ASN A 57 0.52 9.10 11.10
C ASN A 57 -0.05 7.79 11.63
N MET A 58 0.70 6.70 11.51
CA MET A 58 0.25 5.37 11.95
C MET A 58 0.40 5.23 13.47
N SER A 59 -0.59 5.69 14.21
CA SER A 59 -0.67 5.54 15.66
C SER A 59 -1.64 4.42 16.01
N ASN A 60 -1.59 3.95 17.27
CA ASN A 60 -2.54 2.97 17.77
C ASN A 60 -3.99 3.42 17.59
N ALA A 61 -4.26 4.70 17.80
CA ALA A 61 -5.61 5.23 17.66
C ALA A 61 -6.11 5.15 16.23
N MET A 62 -5.23 5.43 15.25
CA MET A 62 -5.59 5.38 13.83
C MET A 62 -5.83 3.96 13.36
N VAL A 63 -4.98 3.02 13.79
CA VAL A 63 -5.05 1.65 13.29
C VAL A 63 -6.10 0.80 14.00
N ARG A 64 -6.64 1.25 15.14
CA ARG A 64 -7.71 0.52 15.84
C ARG A 64 -8.95 0.29 14.98
N LYS A 65 -9.17 1.16 14.00
CA LYS A 65 -10.32 1.08 13.11
C LYS A 65 -10.10 0.12 11.95
N LEU A 66 -8.88 -0.38 11.79
CA LEU A 66 -8.55 -1.29 10.70
C LEU A 66 -8.93 -2.71 11.10
N ASP A 67 -9.43 -3.45 10.12
CA ASP A 67 -9.84 -4.84 10.30
C ASP A 67 -8.60 -5.74 10.38
N SER A 68 -8.47 -6.49 11.47
CA SER A 68 -7.33 -7.38 11.68
C SER A 68 -7.37 -8.65 10.82
N ASP A 69 -8.49 -8.93 10.16
CA ASP A 69 -8.67 -10.13 9.34
C ASP A 69 -8.25 -9.95 7.89
N LYS A 70 -7.73 -8.77 7.55
CA LYS A 70 -7.39 -8.45 6.16
C LYS A 70 -5.89 -8.44 5.94
N LEU A 71 -5.51 -8.60 4.68
CA LEU A 71 -4.13 -8.40 4.23
C LEU A 71 -3.97 -6.95 3.76
N TYR A 72 -2.98 -6.27 4.30
CA TYR A 72 -2.69 -4.89 3.96
C TYR A 72 -1.54 -4.84 2.96
N VAL A 73 -1.73 -4.12 1.85
CA VAL A 73 -0.71 -3.96 0.82
C VAL A 73 -0.28 -2.50 0.83
N CYS A 74 0.94 -2.23 1.31
CA CYS A 74 1.48 -0.88 1.41
C CYS A 74 2.25 -0.51 0.16
N TYR A 75 2.06 0.72 -0.31
CA TYR A 75 2.85 1.24 -1.41
C TYR A 75 3.23 2.69 -1.19
N CYS A 76 4.23 3.13 -1.94
CA CYS A 76 4.65 4.53 -2.01
C CYS A 76 4.94 4.89 -3.47
N ASP A 77 5.77 5.92 -3.72
CA ASP A 77 6.00 6.38 -5.09
C ASP A 77 6.66 5.33 -5.98
N GLY A 78 7.74 4.72 -5.51
CA GLY A 78 8.50 3.76 -6.30
C GLY A 78 9.74 3.30 -5.56
N VAL A 79 10.70 2.74 -6.31
CA VAL A 79 11.89 2.10 -5.74
C VAL A 79 12.81 3.06 -4.97
N GLY A 80 12.74 4.36 -5.27
CA GLY A 80 13.55 5.36 -4.58
C GLY A 80 13.00 5.80 -3.23
N SER A 81 11.80 5.36 -2.85
CA SER A 81 11.14 5.74 -1.61
C SER A 81 11.03 4.54 -0.69
N ASN A 82 11.19 4.75 0.61
CA ASN A 82 11.00 3.70 1.61
C ASN A 82 9.76 3.93 2.49
N ALA A 83 8.86 4.81 2.07
CA ALA A 83 7.64 5.10 2.85
C ALA A 83 6.78 3.84 3.02
N SER A 84 6.68 2.99 1.99
CA SER A 84 5.94 1.74 2.10
C SER A 84 6.59 0.76 3.06
N THR A 85 7.92 0.71 3.09
CA THR A 85 8.65 -0.15 4.03
C THR A 85 8.40 0.32 5.47
N LYS A 86 8.45 1.63 5.71
CA LYS A 86 8.16 2.18 7.03
C LYS A 86 6.72 1.93 7.44
N GLY A 87 5.79 2.11 6.52
CA GLY A 87 4.38 1.85 6.78
C GLY A 87 4.11 0.38 7.07
N ALA A 88 4.69 -0.52 6.27
CA ALA A 88 4.56 -1.95 6.48
C ALA A 88 5.17 -2.37 7.83
N PHE A 89 6.33 -1.82 8.18
CA PHE A 89 6.94 -2.06 9.47
C PHE A 89 6.03 -1.64 10.62
N ASN A 90 5.43 -0.46 10.51
CA ASN A 90 4.53 0.03 11.54
C ASN A 90 3.29 -0.84 11.69
N LEU A 91 2.66 -1.23 10.58
CA LEU A 91 1.49 -2.09 10.62
C LEU A 91 1.82 -3.49 11.14
N ALA A 92 2.93 -4.06 10.69
CA ALA A 92 3.37 -5.37 11.17
C ALA A 92 3.67 -5.34 12.68
N SER A 93 4.28 -4.25 13.16
CA SER A 93 4.58 -4.07 14.57
C SER A 93 3.30 -4.01 15.42
N LEU A 94 2.18 -3.59 14.83
CA LEU A 94 0.88 -3.51 15.50
C LEU A 94 0.05 -4.78 15.31
N GLY A 95 0.61 -5.82 14.70
CA GLY A 95 -0.03 -7.13 14.59
C GLY A 95 -0.79 -7.41 13.31
N PHE A 96 -0.73 -6.52 12.32
CA PHE A 96 -1.41 -6.72 11.04
C PHE A 96 -0.58 -7.56 10.07
N GLU A 97 -1.24 -8.32 9.22
CA GLU A 97 -0.59 -8.94 8.08
C GLU A 97 -0.39 -7.90 7.00
N VAL A 98 0.82 -7.77 6.50
CA VAL A 98 1.14 -6.73 5.53
C VAL A 98 2.18 -7.24 4.54
N VAL A 99 2.04 -6.79 3.28
CA VAL A 99 3.05 -6.96 2.23
C VAL A 99 3.27 -5.60 1.58
N GLU A 100 4.38 -5.46 0.88
CA GLU A 100 4.66 -4.26 0.11
C GLU A 100 4.39 -4.49 -1.37
N LEU A 101 3.91 -3.45 -2.05
CA LEU A 101 3.84 -3.44 -3.51
C LEU A 101 5.19 -3.02 -4.06
N ARG A 102 5.90 -3.98 -4.66
CA ARG A 102 7.18 -3.73 -5.28
C ARG A 102 7.00 -2.80 -6.49
N GLY A 103 7.80 -1.75 -6.54
CA GLY A 103 7.71 -0.75 -7.60
C GLY A 103 6.74 0.39 -7.31
N GLY A 104 5.87 0.24 -6.32
CA GLY A 104 4.96 1.30 -5.90
C GLY A 104 4.03 1.82 -6.99
N LEU A 105 3.63 3.08 -6.87
CA LEU A 105 2.75 3.72 -7.85
C LEU A 105 3.41 3.82 -9.22
N ASP A 106 4.71 4.11 -9.26
CA ASP A 106 5.44 4.20 -10.53
C ASP A 106 5.38 2.89 -11.30
N GLY A 107 5.63 1.77 -10.63
CA GLY A 107 5.55 0.44 -11.24
C GLY A 107 4.15 0.09 -11.70
N TRP A 108 3.15 0.43 -10.89
CA TRP A 108 1.74 0.22 -11.22
C TRP A 108 1.38 0.92 -12.54
N LYS A 109 1.77 2.19 -12.65
CA LYS A 109 1.52 2.98 -13.86
C LYS A 109 2.32 2.48 -15.06
N HIS A 110 3.61 2.13 -14.82
CA HIS A 110 4.47 1.62 -15.88
C HIS A 110 3.89 0.35 -16.50
N ASP A 111 3.25 -0.49 -15.70
CA ASP A 111 2.62 -1.72 -16.16
C ASP A 111 1.26 -1.48 -16.83
N GLY A 112 0.83 -0.23 -16.92
CA GLY A 112 -0.38 0.14 -17.67
C GLY A 112 -1.67 0.13 -16.88
N TYR A 113 -1.62 -0.03 -15.56
CA TYR A 113 -2.82 -0.02 -14.74
C TYR A 113 -3.28 1.40 -14.45
N THR A 114 -4.60 1.57 -14.31
CA THR A 114 -5.20 2.89 -14.11
C THR A 114 -5.08 3.37 -12.68
N THR A 115 -5.15 4.69 -12.53
CA THR A 115 -5.12 5.36 -11.23
C THR A 115 -6.36 6.22 -11.07
N GLU A 116 -6.58 6.71 -9.85
CA GLU A 116 -7.66 7.61 -9.53
C GLU A 116 -7.12 8.88 -8.90
N THR A 117 -7.90 9.95 -9.00
CA THR A 117 -7.63 11.24 -8.37
C THR A 117 -8.74 11.51 -7.37
N THR A 118 -8.37 11.96 -6.17
CA THR A 118 -9.37 12.39 -5.20
C THR A 118 -9.84 13.80 -5.56
N HIS A 119 -11.14 13.96 -5.76
CA HIS A 119 -11.76 15.27 -5.93
C HIS A 119 -12.45 15.64 -4.63
N ASP A 120 -12.10 16.78 -4.06
CA ASP A 120 -12.92 17.29 -2.99
C ASP A 120 -14.10 18.08 -3.57
N ALA A 121 -15.08 18.39 -2.72
CA ALA A 121 -16.29 19.06 -3.18
C ALA A 121 -16.00 20.45 -3.75
N SER A 122 -14.98 21.13 -3.30
CA SER A 122 -14.64 22.47 -3.77
C SER A 122 -13.98 22.43 -5.14
N SER A 123 -13.25 21.38 -5.47
CA SER A 123 -12.58 21.27 -6.77
C SER A 123 -13.52 20.85 -7.88
N SER A 124 -14.67 20.32 -7.56
CA SER A 124 -15.66 19.89 -8.55
C SER A 124 -16.63 20.99 -8.96
N ALA A 125 -16.52 22.12 -8.31
CA ALA A 125 -17.42 23.25 -8.55
C ALA A 125 -17.10 23.98 -9.85
#